data_06dfb0260cbf1961f4606686fc104780
#
_entry.id   06dfb0260cbf1961f4606686fc104780
#
_cell.length_a   1.000
_cell.length_b   1.000
_cell.length_c   1.000
_cell.angle_alpha   90.00
_cell.angle_beta   90.00
_cell.angle_gamma   90.00
#
_symmetry.space_group_name_H-M   'P 1'
#
loop_
_entity.id
_entity.type
_entity.pdbx_description
1 polymer ?
#
loop_
_entity_poly.entity_id
_entity_poly.type
_entity_poly.pdbx_seq_one_letter_code
_entity_poly.pdbx_strand_id
1 'polypeptide(L)'
;QKADAVKKIHTNGPTDGNATGVMTVCQTSSNPYNSAIYDQCKSLATDVLSGLLASTGAKSDGIWETDTMSGINWSTVPVTIVEVGYMTTASEEALLVTDDYQNKIAKGIADGLDKYITE
;
A
#
# COMPACT_ATOMS: atom_id res chain seq x y z
N GLN A 1 19.29 -13.72 -7.42
CA GLN A 1 17.82 -13.63 -7.28
C GLN A 1 17.34 -12.19 -7.45
N LYS A 2 16.52 -11.94 -8.41
CA LYS A 2 15.90 -10.63 -8.59
C LYS A 2 14.66 -10.52 -7.73
N ALA A 3 14.30 -9.30 -7.37
CA ALA A 3 13.06 -9.05 -6.65
C ALA A 3 11.86 -9.24 -7.59
N ASP A 4 10.84 -9.94 -7.10
CA ASP A 4 9.60 -10.12 -7.84
C ASP A 4 8.57 -9.04 -7.51
N ALA A 5 8.73 -8.34 -6.39
CA ALA A 5 7.86 -7.26 -5.96
C ALA A 5 8.58 -6.34 -4.98
N VAL A 6 8.18 -5.08 -4.97
CA VAL A 6 8.70 -4.07 -4.04
C VAL A 6 7.52 -3.36 -3.40
N LYS A 7 7.65 -3.06 -2.11
CA LYS A 7 6.67 -2.23 -1.41
C LYS A 7 7.37 -1.10 -0.66
N LYS A 8 6.66 -0.02 -0.51
CA LYS A 8 7.06 1.09 0.36
C LYS A 8 5.92 1.38 1.32
N ILE A 9 6.25 1.66 2.56
CA ILE A 9 5.26 1.91 3.62
C ILE A 9 5.38 3.37 4.03
N HIS A 10 4.26 4.07 4.00
CA HIS A 10 4.18 5.47 4.40
C HIS A 10 3.05 5.67 5.40
N THR A 11 3.15 6.74 6.19
CA THR A 11 1.98 7.35 6.79
C THR A 11 1.55 8.50 5.90
N ASN A 12 0.25 8.69 5.74
CA ASN A 12 -0.28 9.76 4.89
C ASN A 12 0.08 11.14 5.47
N GLY A 13 0.27 12.09 4.56
CA GLY A 13 0.67 13.44 4.91
C GLY A 13 -0.44 14.28 5.54
N PRO A 14 -0.23 15.60 5.61
CA PRO A 14 -1.18 16.50 6.26
C PRO A 14 -2.58 16.42 5.67
N THR A 15 -3.58 16.40 6.54
CA THR A 15 -5.00 16.41 6.19
C THR A 15 -5.73 17.37 7.12
N ASP A 16 -7.06 17.36 7.07
CA ASP A 16 -7.88 18.16 7.98
C ASP A 16 -7.99 17.56 9.40
N GLY A 17 -7.27 16.48 9.69
CA GLY A 17 -7.29 15.83 10.99
C GLY A 17 -8.40 14.82 11.19
N ASN A 18 -9.24 14.58 10.18
CA ASN A 18 -10.37 13.66 10.24
C ASN A 18 -10.21 12.45 9.32
N ALA A 19 -9.21 12.43 8.47
CA ALA A 19 -9.01 11.34 7.54
C ALA A 19 -8.55 10.07 8.27
N THR A 20 -9.11 8.93 7.88
CA THR A 20 -8.76 7.61 8.43
C THR A 20 -8.65 6.60 7.30
N GLY A 21 -8.00 5.48 7.58
CA GLY A 21 -7.98 4.35 6.68
C GLY A 21 -6.62 4.02 6.11
N VAL A 22 -6.60 2.93 5.34
CA VAL A 22 -5.42 2.44 4.65
C VAL A 22 -5.70 2.38 3.17
N MET A 23 -4.67 2.59 2.36
CA MET A 23 -4.77 2.47 0.92
C MET A 23 -3.48 1.89 0.35
N THR A 24 -3.57 1.40 -0.87
CA THR A 24 -2.40 1.07 -1.68
C THR A 24 -2.41 1.94 -2.93
N VAL A 25 -1.24 2.11 -3.53
CA VAL A 25 -1.05 2.98 -4.68
C VAL A 25 -0.34 2.21 -5.78
N CYS A 26 -0.78 2.37 -7.02
CA CYS A 26 -0.06 1.88 -8.19
C CYS A 26 -0.18 2.91 -9.33
N GLN A 27 0.50 2.65 -10.44
CA GLN A 27 0.43 3.51 -11.61
C GLN A 27 -0.91 3.31 -12.35
N THR A 28 -1.17 4.18 -13.32
CA THR A 28 -2.30 3.95 -14.24
C THR A 28 -1.88 3.00 -15.36
N SER A 29 -2.87 2.45 -16.06
CA SER A 29 -2.63 1.55 -17.20
C SER A 29 -1.94 2.24 -18.38
N SER A 30 -1.91 3.56 -18.39
CA SER A 30 -1.27 4.36 -19.44
C SER A 30 0.02 5.03 -18.98
N ASN A 31 0.62 4.56 -17.89
CA ASN A 31 1.85 5.13 -17.36
C ASN A 31 2.93 5.18 -18.44
N PRO A 32 3.57 6.37 -18.67
CA PRO A 32 4.54 6.52 -19.75
C PRO A 32 5.85 5.75 -19.54
N TYR A 33 6.10 5.27 -18.31
CA TYR A 33 7.38 4.62 -17.97
C TYR A 33 7.27 3.12 -17.83
N ASN A 34 6.18 2.60 -17.28
CA ASN A 34 6.09 1.18 -16.92
C ASN A 34 4.68 0.59 -17.03
N SER A 35 3.91 1.03 -18.01
CA SER A 35 2.57 0.46 -18.26
C SER A 35 2.62 -1.06 -18.50
N ALA A 36 3.75 -1.58 -18.97
CA ALA A 36 3.90 -3.00 -19.25
C ALA A 36 3.73 -3.89 -18.01
N ILE A 37 3.98 -3.36 -16.82
CA ILE A 37 3.81 -4.10 -15.56
C ILE A 37 2.59 -3.63 -14.76
N TYR A 38 1.67 -2.89 -15.40
CA TYR A 38 0.48 -2.37 -14.71
C TYR A 38 -0.35 -3.49 -14.07
N ASP A 39 -0.62 -4.57 -14.81
CA ASP A 39 -1.47 -5.64 -14.29
C ASP A 39 -0.87 -6.28 -13.05
N GLN A 40 0.43 -6.49 -13.03
CA GLN A 40 1.12 -7.03 -11.87
C GLN A 40 1.10 -6.06 -10.69
N CYS A 41 1.31 -4.78 -10.94
CA CYS A 41 1.25 -3.77 -9.88
C CYS A 41 -0.16 -3.65 -9.30
N LYS A 42 -1.18 -3.70 -10.14
CA LYS A 42 -2.57 -3.65 -9.70
C LYS A 42 -2.93 -4.88 -8.87
N SER A 43 -2.49 -6.05 -9.29
CA SER A 43 -2.71 -7.30 -8.56
C SER A 43 -2.01 -7.24 -7.20
N LEU A 44 -0.76 -6.79 -7.16
CA LEU A 44 -0.01 -6.63 -5.92
C LEU A 44 -0.71 -5.64 -4.97
N ALA A 45 -1.11 -4.48 -5.48
CA ALA A 45 -1.82 -3.47 -4.69
C ALA A 45 -3.12 -4.01 -4.11
N THR A 46 -3.86 -4.79 -4.90
CA THR A 46 -5.12 -5.41 -4.48
C THR A 46 -4.90 -6.42 -3.36
N ASP A 47 -3.91 -7.30 -3.53
CA ASP A 47 -3.63 -8.36 -2.56
C ASP A 47 -3.09 -7.80 -1.25
N VAL A 48 -2.21 -6.80 -1.32
CA VAL A 48 -1.67 -6.15 -0.11
C VAL A 48 -2.76 -5.40 0.63
N LEU A 49 -3.63 -4.67 -0.08
CA LEU A 49 -4.75 -3.98 0.56
C LEU A 49 -5.68 -4.98 1.26
N SER A 50 -6.02 -6.07 0.59
CA SER A 50 -6.86 -7.12 1.15
C SER A 50 -6.27 -7.69 2.45
N GLY A 51 -4.96 -7.99 2.44
CA GLY A 51 -4.26 -8.50 3.62
C GLY A 51 -4.27 -7.50 4.77
N LEU A 52 -4.04 -6.22 4.47
CA LEU A 52 -4.08 -5.16 5.48
C LEU A 52 -5.46 -5.02 6.12
N LEU A 53 -6.51 -5.02 5.31
CA LEU A 53 -7.87 -4.88 5.83
C LEU A 53 -8.24 -6.05 6.72
N ALA A 54 -7.88 -7.27 6.33
CA ALA A 54 -8.15 -8.47 7.12
C ALA A 54 -7.40 -8.47 8.45
N SER A 55 -6.15 -8.00 8.45
CA SER A 55 -5.30 -8.02 9.64
C SER A 55 -5.60 -6.89 10.61
N THR A 56 -5.84 -5.68 10.10
CA THR A 56 -5.97 -4.48 10.95
C THR A 56 -7.42 -4.12 11.27
N GLY A 57 -8.36 -4.52 10.43
CA GLY A 57 -9.74 -4.07 10.55
C GLY A 57 -9.94 -2.59 10.21
N ALA A 58 -8.94 -1.95 9.62
CA ALA A 58 -9.01 -0.54 9.28
C ALA A 58 -9.98 -0.27 8.13
N LYS A 59 -10.41 0.98 8.00
CA LYS A 59 -11.23 1.42 6.89
C LYS A 59 -10.41 1.38 5.60
N SER A 60 -11.01 0.93 4.51
CA SER A 60 -10.38 0.95 3.20
C SER A 60 -10.56 2.30 2.52
N ASP A 61 -9.47 2.90 2.10
CA ASP A 61 -9.49 4.04 1.18
C ASP A 61 -9.23 3.61 -0.27
N GLY A 62 -9.18 2.31 -0.52
CA GLY A 62 -9.08 1.76 -1.86
C GLY A 62 -7.68 1.78 -2.44
N ILE A 63 -7.62 1.71 -3.75
CA ILE A 63 -6.38 1.75 -4.52
C ILE A 63 -6.35 3.06 -5.30
N TRP A 64 -5.30 3.85 -5.09
CA TRP A 64 -5.11 5.09 -5.83
C TRP A 64 -4.19 4.82 -7.01
N GLU A 65 -4.70 5.02 -8.22
CA GLU A 65 -3.90 4.89 -9.45
C GLU A 65 -3.40 6.28 -9.84
N THR A 66 -2.10 6.45 -9.88
CA THR A 66 -1.48 7.74 -10.18
C THR A 66 -0.13 7.55 -10.85
N ASP A 67 0.25 8.48 -11.70
CA ASP A 67 1.55 8.48 -12.37
C ASP A 67 2.45 9.57 -11.83
N THR A 68 2.13 10.13 -10.66
CA THR A 68 2.87 11.25 -10.06
C THR A 68 3.94 10.81 -9.06
N MET A 69 4.08 9.51 -8.80
CA MET A 69 5.02 9.03 -7.78
C MET A 69 6.25 8.40 -8.42
N SER A 70 7.41 9.03 -8.19
CA SER A 70 8.68 8.55 -8.75
C SER A 70 9.03 7.15 -8.27
N GLY A 71 8.69 6.80 -7.01
CA GLY A 71 8.95 5.48 -6.46
C GLY A 71 8.24 4.35 -7.21
N ILE A 72 7.14 4.67 -7.89
CA ILE A 72 6.43 3.72 -8.75
C ILE A 72 6.94 3.82 -10.17
N ASN A 73 7.06 5.04 -10.70
CA ASN A 73 7.41 5.27 -12.11
C ASN A 73 8.78 4.70 -12.50
N TRP A 74 9.71 4.65 -11.57
CA TRP A 74 11.07 4.18 -11.83
C TRP A 74 11.24 2.68 -11.63
N SER A 75 10.19 1.98 -11.20
CA SER A 75 10.30 0.55 -10.94
C SER A 75 10.18 -0.25 -12.24
N THR A 76 11.02 -1.28 -12.35
CA THR A 76 10.97 -2.26 -13.44
C THR A 76 10.40 -3.60 -12.98
N VAL A 77 10.03 -3.70 -11.70
CA VAL A 77 9.40 -4.88 -11.10
C VAL A 77 8.09 -4.46 -10.47
N PRO A 78 7.15 -5.37 -10.23
CA PRO A 78 5.88 -5.03 -9.58
C PRO A 78 6.11 -4.30 -8.27
N VAL A 79 5.40 -3.19 -8.08
CA VAL A 79 5.57 -2.29 -6.93
C VAL A 79 4.22 -1.77 -6.48
N THR A 80 4.07 -1.58 -5.18
CA THR A 80 2.97 -0.80 -4.60
C THR A 80 3.49 0.03 -3.44
N ILE A 81 2.87 1.18 -3.23
CA ILE A 81 3.09 2.00 -2.04
C ILE A 81 1.91 1.77 -1.12
N VAL A 82 2.20 1.53 0.15
CA VAL A 82 1.20 1.26 1.18
C VAL A 82 1.10 2.48 2.08
N GLU A 83 -0.10 3.04 2.19
CA GLU A 83 -0.39 4.14 3.11
C GLU A 83 -1.18 3.56 4.28
N VAL A 84 -0.56 3.54 5.47
CA VAL A 84 -1.07 2.77 6.61
C VAL A 84 -1.89 3.58 7.60
N GLY A 85 -2.10 4.86 7.36
CA GLY A 85 -2.92 5.72 8.19
C GLY A 85 -2.46 7.17 8.11
N TYR A 86 -3.15 8.01 8.89
CA TYR A 86 -2.93 9.46 8.83
C TYR A 86 -2.39 9.94 10.18
N MET A 87 -1.14 10.40 10.19
CA MET A 87 -0.50 10.87 11.43
C MET A 87 -1.15 12.14 11.99
N THR A 88 -1.87 12.89 11.15
CA THR A 88 -2.57 14.09 11.58
C THR A 88 -3.92 13.80 12.23
N THR A 89 -4.41 12.56 12.16
CA THR A 89 -5.66 12.13 12.80
C THR A 89 -5.30 11.47 14.13
N ALA A 90 -5.75 12.04 15.24
CA ALA A 90 -5.32 11.61 16.57
C ALA A 90 -5.58 10.13 16.85
N SER A 91 -6.72 9.58 16.40
CA SER A 91 -7.02 8.15 16.59
C SER A 91 -6.09 7.25 15.79
N GLU A 92 -5.71 7.66 14.60
CA GLU A 92 -4.78 6.92 13.75
C GLU A 92 -3.36 6.97 14.32
N GLU A 93 -2.92 8.15 14.75
CA GLU A 93 -1.60 8.30 15.38
C GLU A 93 -1.49 7.42 16.63
N ALA A 94 -2.52 7.42 17.48
CA ALA A 94 -2.52 6.61 18.68
C ALA A 94 -2.35 5.11 18.39
N LEU A 95 -2.94 4.63 17.30
CA LEU A 95 -2.79 3.23 16.85
C LEU A 95 -1.41 2.98 16.26
N LEU A 96 -0.93 3.88 15.39
CA LEU A 96 0.30 3.69 14.63
C LEU A 96 1.54 3.62 15.51
N VAL A 97 1.50 4.19 16.72
CA VAL A 97 2.64 4.14 17.66
C VAL A 97 2.64 2.88 18.53
N THR A 98 1.62 2.02 18.42
CA THR A 98 1.57 0.80 19.24
C THR A 98 2.25 -0.37 18.51
N ASP A 99 2.97 -1.20 19.29
CA ASP A 99 3.61 -2.40 18.75
C ASP A 99 2.58 -3.37 18.19
N ASP A 100 1.45 -3.53 18.86
CA ASP A 100 0.39 -4.45 18.45
C ASP A 100 -0.13 -4.09 17.06
N TYR A 101 -0.44 -2.81 16.82
CA TYR A 101 -0.95 -2.37 15.53
C TYR A 101 0.11 -2.46 14.43
N GLN A 102 1.36 -2.12 14.75
CA GLN A 102 2.47 -2.26 13.81
C GLN A 102 2.66 -3.71 13.39
N ASN A 103 2.51 -4.65 14.32
CA ASN A 103 2.58 -6.08 14.03
C ASN A 103 1.43 -6.53 13.13
N LYS A 104 0.23 -5.99 13.33
CA LYS A 104 -0.92 -6.26 12.45
C LYS A 104 -0.69 -5.74 11.04
N ILE A 105 -0.10 -4.56 10.91
CA ILE A 105 0.27 -4.00 9.60
C ILE A 105 1.28 -4.93 8.91
N ALA A 106 2.33 -5.31 9.60
CA ALA A 106 3.36 -6.19 9.06
C ALA A 106 2.78 -7.53 8.61
N LYS A 107 1.92 -8.13 9.43
CA LYS A 107 1.25 -9.39 9.09
C LYS A 107 0.38 -9.23 7.86
N GLY A 108 -0.41 -8.17 7.79
CA GLY A 108 -1.30 -7.92 6.67
C GLY A 108 -0.54 -7.77 5.35
N ILE A 109 0.56 -7.03 5.38
CA ILE A 109 1.42 -6.85 4.19
C ILE A 109 2.05 -8.19 3.79
N ALA A 110 2.56 -8.96 4.75
CA ALA A 110 3.16 -10.27 4.48
C ALA A 110 2.15 -11.24 3.89
N ASP A 111 0.94 -11.29 4.44
CA ASP A 111 -0.14 -12.13 3.92
C ASP A 111 -0.52 -11.74 2.49
N GLY A 112 -0.60 -10.43 2.21
CA GLY A 112 -0.90 -9.93 0.88
C GLY A 112 0.20 -10.26 -0.13
N LEU A 113 1.47 -10.15 0.27
CA LEU A 113 2.60 -10.54 -0.56
C LEU A 113 2.58 -12.04 -0.86
N ASP A 114 2.30 -12.86 0.15
CA ASP A 114 2.19 -14.31 -0.04
C ASP A 114 1.11 -14.66 -1.06
N LYS A 115 -0.05 -14.03 -0.93
CA LYS A 115 -1.14 -14.23 -1.88
C LYS A 115 -0.72 -13.86 -3.29
N TYR A 116 -0.08 -12.71 -3.46
CA TYR A 116 0.39 -12.25 -4.77
C TYR A 116 1.39 -13.24 -5.38
N ILE A 117 2.35 -13.70 -4.60
CA ILE A 117 3.42 -14.59 -5.08
C ILE A 117 2.87 -15.96 -5.48
N THR A 118 1.82 -16.43 -4.81
CA THR A 118 1.24 -17.75 -5.05
C THR A 118 0.13 -17.76 -6.10
N GLU A 119 -0.23 -16.62 -6.62
CA GLU A 119 -1.25 -16.52 -7.69
C GLU A 119 -0.80 -17.11 -9.00
#